data_3fc4a4c9d196864f44cb8cbe33bd700a
#
_entry.id   3fc4a4c9d196864f44cb8cbe33bd700a
#
_cell.length_a   1.000
_cell.length_b   1.000
_cell.length_c   1.000
_cell.angle_alpha   90.00
_cell.angle_beta   90.00
_cell.angle_gamma   90.00
#
_symmetry.space_group_name_H-M   'P 1'
#
loop_
_entity.id
_entity.type
_entity.pdbx_description
1 polymer ?
#
loop_
_entity_poly.entity_id
_entity_poly.type
_entity_poly.pdbx_seq_one_letter_code
_entity_poly.pdbx_strand_id
1 'polypeptide(L)'
;MYEPIRTKSVHTMAGTADFPHRSREEELDIQLAGHLAALLAVTDELRGIEPSTELDVAAERMDAQVARLRGGRPPVRASVTGAGTTAESAQVAALHERAHALAGRALVVAASRADTAAAILAAERMDVHTAAGSEARRALTTH
;
A
#
# COMPACT_ATOMS: atom_id res chain seq x y z
N MET A 1 -46.01 4.55 -27.01
CA MET A 1 -45.38 4.69 -26.87
C MET A 1 -44.56 4.79 -26.49
N TYR A 2 -44.48 4.84 -26.18
CA TYR A 2 -43.47 4.93 -25.71
C TYR A 2 -42.53 4.67 -25.58
N GLU A 3 -42.11 4.62 -25.51
CA GLU A 3 -41.08 4.36 -25.34
C GLU A 3 -40.24 4.49 -25.06
N PRO A 4 -40.21 4.40 -24.94
CA PRO A 4 -39.13 4.41 -24.57
C PRO A 4 -38.38 4.45 -24.22
N ILE A 5 -38.41 4.36 -23.81
CA ILE A 5 -37.61 4.30 -23.53
C ILE A 5 -36.81 4.03 -23.57
N ARG A 6 -37.10 3.80 -23.78
CA ARG A 6 -36.13 3.44 -23.83
C ARG A 6 -35.20 3.72 -23.87
N THR A 7 -35.17 3.98 -23.76
CA THR A 7 -34.11 4.07 -23.77
C THR A 7 -33.41 4.33 -23.51
N LYS A 8 -33.55 4.21 -23.31
CA LYS A 8 -32.73 4.06 -23.12
C LYS A 8 -31.95 4.18 -23.00
N SER A 9 -32.28 4.10 -22.93
CA SER A 9 -31.44 3.92 -22.84
C SER A 9 -30.75 4.17 -22.83
N VAL A 10 -31.00 4.26 -22.69
CA VAL A 10 -30.13 4.26 -22.67
C VAL A 10 -29.42 4.36 -22.59
N HIS A 11 -29.40 4.23 -22.39
CA HIS A 11 -28.48 3.98 -22.44
C HIS A 11 -27.68 4.03 -22.58
N THR A 12 -27.91 3.92 -22.59
CA THR A 12 -26.99 3.83 -22.90
C THR A 12 -26.30 4.02 -23.41
N MET A 13 -26.25 3.90 -23.16
CA MET A 13 -25.47 4.16 -23.78
C MET A 13 -24.78 4.34 -24.19
N ALA A 14 -25.09 4.13 -23.92
CA ALA A 14 -24.22 4.32 -25.05
C ALA A 14 -23.08 5.27 -24.87
N GLY A 15 -23.30 6.33 -24.39
CA GLY A 15 -22.22 7.26 -24.16
C GLY A 15 -21.08 6.65 -23.39
N THR A 16 -21.31 5.51 -22.81
CA THR A 16 -20.30 4.77 -22.07
C THR A 16 -19.14 4.33 -22.94
N ALA A 17 -19.33 4.19 -24.22
CA ALA A 17 -18.26 3.78 -25.12
C ALA A 17 -17.13 4.81 -25.20
N ASP A 18 -17.42 6.06 -24.88
CA ASP A 18 -16.42 7.12 -24.94
C ASP A 18 -15.59 7.26 -23.68
N PHE A 19 -15.97 6.56 -22.62
CA PHE A 19 -15.23 6.61 -21.36
C PHE A 19 -14.42 5.34 -21.21
N PRO A 20 -13.14 5.46 -20.90
CA PRO A 20 -12.36 4.25 -20.68
C PRO A 20 -12.92 3.48 -19.50
N HIS A 21 -13.28 2.25 -19.74
CA HIS A 21 -13.69 1.35 -18.70
C HIS A 21 -12.45 0.66 -18.16
N ARG A 22 -12.22 0.82 -16.87
CA ARG A 22 -11.19 0.03 -16.23
C ARG A 22 -11.68 -1.38 -16.09
N SER A 23 -10.85 -2.33 -16.46
CA SER A 23 -11.14 -3.71 -16.18
C SER A 23 -11.03 -3.93 -14.67
N ARG A 24 -11.56 -5.06 -14.21
CA ARG A 24 -11.42 -5.41 -12.81
C ARG A 24 -9.95 -5.55 -12.42
N GLU A 25 -9.13 -6.12 -13.31
CA GLU A 25 -7.70 -6.24 -13.05
C GLU A 25 -7.03 -4.89 -12.92
N GLU A 26 -7.39 -3.95 -13.78
CA GLU A 26 -6.83 -2.60 -13.69
C GLU A 26 -7.22 -1.92 -12.39
N GLU A 27 -8.49 -2.10 -12.00
CA GLU A 27 -8.95 -1.52 -10.74
C GLU A 27 -8.20 -2.12 -9.55
N LEU A 28 -7.99 -3.43 -9.55
CA LEU A 28 -7.23 -4.07 -8.48
C LEU A 28 -5.77 -3.60 -8.47
N ASP A 29 -5.17 -3.40 -9.64
CA ASP A 29 -3.79 -2.89 -9.71
C ASP A 29 -3.70 -1.47 -9.14
N ILE A 30 -4.70 -0.64 -9.39
CA ILE A 30 -4.73 0.72 -8.84
C ILE A 30 -4.85 0.67 -7.32
N GLN A 31 -5.72 -0.18 -6.80
CA GLN A 31 -5.89 -0.32 -5.36
C GLN A 31 -4.62 -0.86 -4.71
N LEU A 32 -4.03 -1.87 -5.32
CA LEU A 32 -2.80 -2.47 -4.80
C LEU A 32 -1.67 -1.45 -4.74
N ALA A 33 -1.49 -0.70 -5.83
CA ALA A 33 -0.47 0.35 -5.87
C ALA A 33 -0.70 1.38 -4.77
N GLY A 34 -1.96 1.75 -4.54
CA GLY A 34 -2.30 2.70 -3.47
C GLY A 34 -1.94 2.18 -2.08
N HIS A 35 -2.26 0.92 -1.79
CA HIS A 35 -1.92 0.33 -0.49
C HIS A 35 -0.40 0.19 -0.32
N LEU A 36 0.31 -0.21 -1.37
CA LEU A 36 1.77 -0.32 -1.30
C LEU A 36 2.44 1.05 -1.17
N ALA A 37 1.91 2.06 -1.85
CA ALA A 37 2.45 3.42 -1.72
C ALA A 37 2.25 3.96 -0.30
N ALA A 38 1.09 3.70 0.30
CA ALA A 38 0.84 4.10 1.68
C ALA A 38 1.75 3.35 2.65
N LEU A 39 1.96 2.05 2.41
CA LEU A 39 2.88 1.25 3.21
C LEU A 39 4.31 1.76 3.09
N LEU A 40 4.71 2.16 1.89
CA LEU A 40 6.03 2.74 1.65
C LEU A 40 6.20 4.05 2.43
N ALA A 41 5.16 4.88 2.47
CA ALA A 41 5.23 6.13 3.23
C ALA A 41 5.45 5.87 4.72
N VAL A 42 4.77 4.89 5.29
CA VAL A 42 4.98 4.51 6.70
C VAL A 42 6.37 3.93 6.90
N THR A 43 6.84 3.12 5.95
CA THR A 43 8.18 2.55 5.99
C THR A 43 9.24 3.66 5.97
N ASP A 44 9.06 4.67 5.14
CA ASP A 44 9.98 5.82 5.08
C ASP A 44 9.96 6.59 6.40
N GLU A 45 8.81 6.73 7.02
CA GLU A 45 8.69 7.35 8.34
C GLU A 45 9.50 6.58 9.38
N LEU A 46 9.35 5.26 9.39
CA LEU A 46 10.11 4.39 10.30
C LEU A 46 11.62 4.49 10.03
N ARG A 47 12.01 4.57 8.75
CA ARG A 47 13.42 4.72 8.39
C ARG A 47 14.02 6.01 8.94
N GLY A 48 13.23 7.05 9.03
CA GLY A 48 13.69 8.31 9.62
C GLY A 48 13.86 8.23 11.13
N ILE A 49 13.17 7.32 11.80
CA ILE A 49 13.21 7.15 13.25
C ILE A 49 14.22 6.08 13.64
N GLU A 50 14.14 4.93 13.02
CA GLU A 50 14.97 3.75 13.33
C GLU A 50 15.55 3.20 12.04
N PRO A 51 16.59 3.82 11.49
CA PRO A 51 17.18 3.37 10.23
C PRO A 51 17.67 1.92 10.36
N SER A 52 17.40 1.13 9.32
CA SER A 52 17.88 -0.25 9.25
C SER A 52 17.99 -0.67 7.81
N THR A 53 18.91 -1.59 7.56
CA THR A 53 19.08 -2.17 6.22
C THR A 53 17.81 -2.89 5.77
N GLU A 54 17.15 -3.56 6.71
CA GLU A 54 15.91 -4.28 6.39
C GLU A 54 14.83 -3.32 5.87
N LEU A 55 14.66 -2.19 6.53
CA LEU A 55 13.69 -1.18 6.08
C LEU A 55 14.11 -0.56 4.75
N ASP A 56 15.41 -0.36 4.54
CA ASP A 56 15.89 0.19 3.27
C ASP A 56 15.58 -0.75 2.11
N VAL A 57 15.85 -2.04 2.28
CA VAL A 57 15.56 -3.02 1.24
C VAL A 57 14.05 -3.12 0.98
N ALA A 58 13.27 -3.12 2.05
CA ALA A 58 11.82 -3.18 1.93
C ALA A 58 11.29 -1.97 1.16
N ALA A 59 11.80 -0.78 1.45
CA ALA A 59 11.38 0.44 0.77
C ALA A 59 11.68 0.35 -0.73
N GLU A 60 12.86 -0.16 -1.09
CA GLU A 60 13.23 -0.34 -2.50
C GLU A 60 12.28 -1.31 -3.21
N ARG A 61 11.96 -2.40 -2.55
CA ARG A 61 11.07 -3.41 -3.13
C ARG A 61 9.66 -2.85 -3.33
N MET A 62 9.16 -2.09 -2.36
CA MET A 62 7.84 -1.47 -2.48
C MET A 62 7.81 -0.42 -3.58
N ASP A 63 8.85 0.40 -3.66
CA ASP A 63 8.98 1.40 -4.72
C ASP A 63 8.89 0.74 -6.10
N ALA A 64 9.64 -0.35 -6.29
CA ALA A 64 9.66 -1.07 -7.55
C ALA A 64 8.28 -1.65 -7.89
N GLN A 65 7.58 -2.19 -6.90
CA GLN A 65 6.25 -2.75 -7.14
C GLN A 65 5.23 -1.67 -7.50
N VAL A 66 5.28 -0.52 -6.81
CA VAL A 66 4.39 0.59 -7.13
C VAL A 66 4.64 1.08 -8.56
N ALA A 67 5.92 1.24 -8.92
CA ALA A 67 6.27 1.68 -10.27
C ALA A 67 5.76 0.69 -11.31
N ARG A 68 5.95 -0.61 -11.09
CA ARG A 68 5.46 -1.64 -11.98
C ARG A 68 3.94 -1.54 -12.18
N LEU A 69 3.21 -1.42 -11.08
CA LEU A 69 1.75 -1.36 -11.12
C LEU A 69 1.23 -0.08 -11.78
N ARG A 70 2.02 0.98 -11.77
CA ARG A 70 1.66 2.27 -12.34
C ARG A 70 2.30 2.52 -13.70
N GLY A 71 2.72 1.46 -14.37
CA GLY A 71 3.26 1.57 -15.72
C GLY A 71 4.60 2.25 -15.82
N GLY A 72 5.44 2.09 -14.79
CA GLY A 72 6.79 2.65 -14.78
C GLY A 72 6.90 3.99 -14.06
N ARG A 73 5.81 4.49 -13.48
CA ARG A 73 5.85 5.76 -12.76
C ARG A 73 6.13 5.50 -11.28
N PRO A 74 7.25 5.99 -10.77
CA PRO A 74 7.59 5.77 -9.37
C PRO A 74 6.65 6.55 -8.46
N PRO A 75 6.49 6.10 -7.21
CA PRO A 75 5.68 6.84 -6.24
C PRO A 75 6.37 8.13 -5.81
N VAL A 76 5.57 9.11 -5.41
CA VAL A 76 6.10 10.33 -4.81
C VAL A 76 6.50 9.99 -3.38
N ARG A 77 7.70 10.37 -2.99
CA ARG A 77 8.24 10.04 -1.68
C ARG A 77 8.78 11.29 -1.00
N ALA A 78 8.56 11.37 0.32
CA ALA A 78 9.19 12.39 1.13
C ALA A 78 10.66 12.01 1.35
N SER A 79 11.51 13.02 1.47
CA SER A 79 12.92 12.77 1.77
C SER A 79 13.07 12.21 3.17
N VAL A 80 13.86 11.14 3.28
CA VAL A 80 14.24 10.60 4.59
C VAL A 80 15.51 11.34 5.00
N THR A 81 15.41 12.13 6.06
CA THR A 81 16.53 12.97 6.45
C THR A 81 17.61 12.22 7.20
N GLY A 82 17.32 11.04 7.71
CA GLY A 82 18.32 10.24 8.41
C GLY A 82 18.83 10.84 9.69
N ALA A 83 18.27 11.93 10.11
CA ALA A 83 18.78 12.68 11.25
C ALA A 83 18.26 12.16 12.58
N GLY A 84 17.60 11.04 12.59
CA GLY A 84 17.16 10.45 13.84
C GLY A 84 16.21 11.34 14.61
N THR A 85 14.99 11.48 14.13
CA THR A 85 13.97 12.13 14.93
C THR A 85 13.72 11.25 16.14
N THR A 86 13.85 11.81 17.32
CA THR A 86 13.52 11.07 18.54
C THR A 86 12.01 10.86 18.56
N ALA A 87 11.59 9.62 18.61
CA ALA A 87 10.18 9.28 18.69
C ALA A 87 9.95 8.40 19.91
N GLU A 88 8.80 8.57 20.52
CA GLU A 88 8.43 7.73 21.67
C GLU A 88 8.10 6.32 21.18
N SER A 89 8.30 5.35 22.06
CA SER A 89 7.98 3.95 21.76
C SER A 89 6.53 3.76 21.33
N ALA A 90 5.62 4.55 21.89
CA ALA A 90 4.20 4.50 21.51
C ALA A 90 4.01 4.89 20.04
N GLN A 91 4.74 5.91 19.57
CA GLN A 91 4.66 6.32 18.17
C GLN A 91 5.21 5.24 17.25
N VAL A 92 6.34 4.64 17.62
CA VAL A 92 6.95 3.56 16.84
C VAL A 92 6.00 2.36 16.77
N ALA A 93 5.41 1.98 17.90
CA ALA A 93 4.44 0.88 17.94
C ALA A 93 3.25 1.16 17.03
N ALA A 94 2.73 2.40 17.06
CA ALA A 94 1.60 2.78 16.22
C ALA A 94 1.96 2.72 14.73
N LEU A 95 3.17 3.11 14.37
CA LEU A 95 3.63 3.02 12.98
C LEU A 95 3.72 1.57 12.51
N HIS A 96 4.22 0.67 13.36
CA HIS A 96 4.28 -0.73 13.01
C HIS A 96 2.88 -1.34 12.88
N GLU A 97 1.93 -0.95 13.72
CA GLU A 97 0.56 -1.41 13.60
C GLU A 97 -0.08 -0.93 12.31
N ARG A 98 0.18 0.34 11.96
CA ARG A 98 -0.35 0.88 10.71
C ARG A 98 0.27 0.21 9.50
N ALA A 99 1.57 -0.05 9.54
CA ALA A 99 2.26 -0.75 8.46
C ALA A 99 1.68 -2.17 8.29
N HIS A 100 1.45 -2.87 9.40
CA HIS A 100 0.84 -4.19 9.36
C HIS A 100 -0.54 -4.16 8.70
N ALA A 101 -1.37 -3.19 9.07
CA ALA A 101 -2.72 -3.07 8.52
C ALA A 101 -2.68 -2.79 7.02
N LEU A 102 -1.76 -1.91 6.58
CA LEU A 102 -1.62 -1.60 5.16
C LEU A 102 -1.10 -2.79 4.37
N ALA A 103 -0.15 -3.52 4.94
CA ALA A 103 0.36 -4.74 4.31
C ALA A 103 -0.76 -5.78 4.17
N GLY A 104 -1.62 -5.89 5.18
CA GLY A 104 -2.77 -6.79 5.12
C GLY A 104 -3.74 -6.44 4.00
N ARG A 105 -4.02 -5.16 3.83
CA ARG A 105 -4.88 -4.70 2.73
C ARG A 105 -4.24 -4.99 1.38
N ALA A 106 -2.94 -4.74 1.26
CA ALA A 106 -2.21 -5.03 0.03
C ALA A 106 -2.26 -6.53 -0.27
N LEU A 107 -2.09 -7.38 0.74
CA LEU A 107 -2.13 -8.82 0.55
C LEU A 107 -3.47 -9.29 0.00
N VAL A 108 -4.57 -8.78 0.56
CA VAL A 108 -5.91 -9.16 0.10
C VAL A 108 -6.10 -8.81 -1.37
N VAL A 109 -5.69 -7.60 -1.76
CA VAL A 109 -5.85 -7.16 -3.16
C VAL A 109 -4.90 -7.94 -4.07
N ALA A 110 -3.65 -8.16 -3.63
CA ALA A 110 -2.69 -8.93 -4.42
C ALA A 110 -3.18 -10.35 -4.66
N ALA A 111 -3.76 -10.97 -3.63
CA ALA A 111 -4.32 -12.32 -3.77
C ALA A 111 -5.49 -12.32 -4.75
N SER A 112 -6.37 -11.33 -4.66
CA SER A 112 -7.52 -11.21 -5.58
C SER A 112 -7.06 -11.00 -7.02
N ARG A 113 -5.94 -10.31 -7.19
CA ARG A 113 -5.36 -10.05 -8.50
C ARG A 113 -4.47 -11.18 -8.99
N ALA A 114 -4.18 -12.15 -8.13
CA ALA A 114 -3.21 -13.23 -8.39
C ALA A 114 -1.82 -12.67 -8.69
N ASP A 115 -1.46 -11.59 -8.01
CA ASP A 115 -0.15 -10.95 -8.14
C ASP A 115 0.78 -11.55 -7.09
N THR A 116 1.48 -12.60 -7.48
CA THR A 116 2.29 -13.38 -6.54
C THR A 116 3.42 -12.56 -5.93
N ALA A 117 4.11 -11.75 -6.74
CA ALA A 117 5.23 -10.97 -6.23
C ALA A 117 4.78 -9.96 -5.17
N ALA A 118 3.67 -9.26 -5.43
CA ALA A 118 3.13 -8.31 -4.47
C ALA A 118 2.60 -9.03 -3.23
N ALA A 119 1.97 -10.19 -3.40
CA ALA A 119 1.44 -10.97 -2.27
C ALA A 119 2.55 -11.43 -1.33
N ILE A 120 3.65 -11.91 -1.90
CA ILE A 120 4.80 -12.34 -1.09
C ILE A 120 5.39 -11.17 -0.31
N LEU A 121 5.60 -10.05 -0.99
CA LEU A 121 6.11 -8.84 -0.32
C LEU A 121 5.19 -8.40 0.81
N ALA A 122 3.89 -8.33 0.55
CA ALA A 122 2.93 -7.89 1.56
C ALA A 122 2.92 -8.83 2.76
N ALA A 123 2.96 -10.14 2.54
CA ALA A 123 2.97 -11.11 3.63
C ALA A 123 4.24 -10.99 4.47
N GLU A 124 5.38 -10.82 3.84
CA GLU A 124 6.64 -10.61 4.56
C GLU A 124 6.59 -9.35 5.41
N ARG A 125 6.02 -8.27 4.86
CA ARG A 125 5.90 -7.03 5.62
C ARG A 125 4.97 -7.18 6.82
N MET A 126 3.91 -7.96 6.69
CA MET A 126 3.03 -8.24 7.83
C MET A 126 3.81 -8.90 8.96
N ASP A 127 4.60 -9.91 8.63
CA ASP A 127 5.36 -10.65 9.66
C ASP A 127 6.39 -9.76 10.34
N VAL A 128 7.13 -8.98 9.57
CA VAL A 128 8.15 -8.08 10.11
C VAL A 128 7.53 -7.07 11.06
N HIS A 129 6.42 -6.45 10.65
CA HIS A 129 5.81 -5.41 11.46
C HIS A 129 5.09 -5.98 12.69
N THR A 130 4.59 -7.21 12.61
CA THR A 130 4.04 -7.88 13.78
C THR A 130 5.13 -8.07 14.85
N ALA A 131 6.28 -8.58 14.46
CA ALA A 131 7.38 -8.81 15.40
C ALA A 131 7.90 -7.49 15.97
N ALA A 132 8.14 -6.51 15.11
CA ALA A 132 8.67 -5.21 15.53
C ALA A 132 7.68 -4.45 16.40
N GLY A 133 6.39 -4.52 16.08
CA GLY A 133 5.35 -3.88 16.88
C GLY A 133 5.23 -4.50 18.26
N SER A 134 5.38 -5.82 18.36
CA SER A 134 5.37 -6.51 19.65
C SER A 134 6.54 -6.08 20.51
N GLU A 135 7.72 -5.92 19.92
CA GLU A 135 8.89 -5.44 20.67
C GLU A 135 8.69 -4.01 21.14
N ALA A 136 8.15 -3.15 20.30
CA ALA A 136 7.91 -1.75 20.67
C ALA A 136 6.92 -1.67 21.82
N ARG A 137 5.88 -2.51 21.81
CA ARG A 137 4.91 -2.55 22.90
C ARG A 137 5.51 -3.08 24.18
N ARG A 138 6.39 -4.08 24.10
CA ARG A 138 7.07 -4.58 25.28
C ARG A 138 7.96 -3.51 25.90
N ALA A 139 8.57 -2.66 25.09
CA ALA A 139 9.37 -1.55 25.60
C ALA A 139 8.52 -0.57 26.40
N LEU A 140 7.25 -0.42 26.06
CA LEU A 140 6.33 0.44 26.80
C LEU A 140 6.00 -0.13 28.19
N THR A 141 5.97 -1.45 28.32
CA THR A 141 5.56 -2.08 29.58
C THR A 141 6.69 -2.33 30.53
N THR A 142 7.93 -2.16 30.10
CA THR A 142 9.12 -2.38 30.96
C THR A 142 9.57 -1.11 31.67
N HIS A 143 8.88 -0.02 31.51
CA HIS A 143 9.23 1.25 32.17
C HIS A 143 8.23 1.66 33.20
#